data_b0ba13c3df393f4440a266c032d5906b
#
_entry.id   b0ba13c3df393f4440a266c032d5906b
#
_cell.length_a   1.000
_cell.length_b   1.000
_cell.length_c   1.000
_cell.angle_alpha   90.00
_cell.angle_beta   90.00
_cell.angle_gamma   90.00
#
_symmetry.space_group_name_H-M   'P 1'
#
loop_
_entity.id
_entity.type
_entity.pdbx_description
1 polymer ?
#
loop_
_entity_poly.entity_id
_entity_poly.type
_entity_poly.pdbx_seq_one_letter_code
_entity_poly.pdbx_strand_id
1 'polypeptide(L)'
;SMCPSGSGKSTLSKIIAGHDDYEVTEGRVLLDGVDIAELEVDERSRAGIFLAFQYPAEVPGVSNANFLRAALQARLPEGEEIDAVAFYKDMYAKMDELEMNRKFTSRSVNEGFSGGEKKRNEILQMIMLDPRYCLLDETDSGLDIDALKVVAKGVNSMRSDSRGFLVITHYQRLLDYIKPDHVHVMADGQIVKSGGAELALELEESGYDFLKTA
;
A
#
# COMPACT_ATOMS: atom_id res chain seq x y z
N SER A 1 0.79 -0.27 11.81
CA SER A 1 0.42 -1.14 12.94
C SER A 1 1.51 -2.18 13.17
N MET A 2 2.04 -2.27 14.38
CA MET A 2 3.10 -3.21 14.78
C MET A 2 2.48 -4.28 15.69
N CYS A 3 2.72 -5.59 15.44
CA CYS A 3 2.14 -6.65 16.27
C CYS A 3 2.64 -8.04 15.90
N PRO A 4 2.42 -9.07 16.74
CA PRO A 4 2.66 -10.46 16.38
C PRO A 4 1.93 -10.89 15.12
N SER A 5 2.46 -11.90 14.41
CA SER A 5 1.77 -12.51 13.27
C SER A 5 0.39 -13.04 13.69
N GLY A 6 -0.61 -12.89 12.83
CA GLY A 6 -1.97 -13.39 13.09
C GLY A 6 -2.89 -12.44 13.86
N SER A 7 -2.45 -11.21 14.20
CA SER A 7 -3.26 -10.25 14.97
C SER A 7 -4.40 -9.56 14.18
N GLY A 8 -4.62 -9.90 12.90
CA GLY A 8 -5.72 -9.36 12.09
C GLY A 8 -5.37 -8.14 11.22
N LYS A 9 -4.12 -7.68 11.19
CA LYS A 9 -3.72 -6.47 10.43
C LYS A 9 -3.97 -6.58 8.93
N SER A 10 -3.48 -7.66 8.31
CA SER A 10 -3.68 -7.90 6.88
C SER A 10 -5.13 -8.19 6.54
N THR A 11 -5.89 -8.76 7.50
CA THR A 11 -7.35 -8.90 7.37
C THR A 11 -8.01 -7.55 7.28
N LEU A 12 -7.63 -6.60 8.15
CA LEU A 12 -8.18 -5.25 8.14
C LEU A 12 -7.92 -4.54 6.80
N SER A 13 -6.68 -4.58 6.29
CA SER A 13 -6.34 -3.94 5.01
C SER A 13 -7.11 -4.57 3.84
N LYS A 14 -7.27 -5.89 3.83
CA LYS A 14 -8.03 -6.62 2.81
C LYS A 14 -9.53 -6.31 2.86
N ILE A 15 -10.13 -6.22 4.05
CA ILE A 15 -11.52 -5.80 4.24
C ILE A 15 -11.73 -4.39 3.68
N ILE A 16 -10.85 -3.43 4.01
CA ILE A 16 -10.95 -2.06 3.51
C ILE A 16 -10.84 -2.03 1.97
N ALA A 17 -9.96 -2.85 1.40
CA ALA A 17 -9.80 -2.95 -0.05
C ALA A 17 -10.92 -3.73 -0.76
N GLY A 18 -11.78 -4.46 -0.03
CA GLY A 18 -12.90 -5.21 -0.59
C GLY A 18 -12.56 -6.62 -1.06
N HIS A 19 -11.65 -7.31 -0.36
CA HIS A 19 -11.28 -8.68 -0.73
C HIS A 19 -12.42 -9.64 -0.43
N ASP A 20 -12.82 -10.45 -1.41
CA ASP A 20 -14.00 -11.34 -1.39
C ASP A 20 -14.00 -12.42 -0.32
N ASP A 21 -12.82 -12.76 0.22
CA ASP A 21 -12.68 -13.78 1.28
C ASP A 21 -13.22 -13.30 2.65
N TYR A 22 -13.60 -12.03 2.78
CA TYR A 22 -13.96 -11.43 4.07
C TYR A 22 -15.29 -10.70 4.01
N GLU A 23 -16.13 -10.93 5.01
CA GLU A 23 -17.40 -10.25 5.22
C GLU A 23 -17.38 -9.49 6.55
N VAL A 24 -17.87 -8.26 6.56
CA VAL A 24 -18.04 -7.46 7.77
C VAL A 24 -19.40 -7.83 8.39
N THR A 25 -19.38 -8.58 9.50
CA THR A 25 -20.60 -9.02 10.18
C THR A 25 -21.16 -7.96 11.14
N GLU A 26 -20.30 -7.13 11.71
CA GLU A 26 -20.68 -6.05 12.62
C GLU A 26 -19.77 -4.81 12.44
N GLY A 27 -20.29 -3.64 12.73
CA GLY A 27 -19.57 -2.39 12.55
C GLY A 27 -19.63 -1.87 11.10
N ARG A 28 -18.86 -0.83 10.83
CA ARG A 28 -18.77 -0.22 9.49
C ARG A 28 -17.46 0.51 9.31
N VAL A 29 -17.02 0.63 8.07
CA VAL A 29 -15.88 1.47 7.66
C VAL A 29 -16.40 2.57 6.75
N LEU A 30 -16.18 3.81 7.12
CA LEU A 30 -16.66 4.97 6.36
C LEU A 30 -15.51 5.60 5.57
N LEU A 31 -15.75 5.84 4.28
CA LEU A 31 -14.90 6.62 3.40
C LEU A 31 -15.65 7.91 3.03
N ASP A 32 -15.21 9.04 3.54
CA ASP A 32 -15.87 10.34 3.34
C ASP A 32 -17.38 10.32 3.70
N GLY A 33 -17.75 9.53 4.72
CA GLY A 33 -19.15 9.38 5.19
C GLY A 33 -19.96 8.30 4.49
N VAL A 34 -19.43 7.67 3.43
CA VAL A 34 -20.05 6.53 2.72
C VAL A 34 -19.51 5.23 3.31
N ASP A 35 -20.40 4.28 3.59
CA ASP A 35 -19.97 2.95 4.04
C ASP A 35 -19.31 2.21 2.87
N ILE A 36 -18.07 1.78 3.06
CA ILE A 36 -17.33 1.07 1.99
C ILE A 36 -17.96 -0.28 1.65
N ALA A 37 -18.79 -0.86 2.51
CA ALA A 37 -19.51 -2.10 2.22
C ALA A 37 -20.52 -1.93 1.07
N GLU A 38 -20.94 -0.70 0.78
CA GLU A 38 -21.82 -0.37 -0.35
C GLU A 38 -21.06 -0.23 -1.68
N LEU A 39 -19.72 -0.25 -1.66
CA LEU A 39 -18.85 -0.03 -2.81
C LEU A 39 -18.21 -1.34 -3.28
N GLU A 40 -18.28 -1.60 -4.58
CA GLU A 40 -17.51 -2.66 -5.24
C GLU A 40 -16.01 -2.35 -5.21
N VAL A 41 -15.17 -3.37 -5.42
CA VAL A 41 -13.70 -3.25 -5.32
C VAL A 41 -13.14 -2.16 -6.24
N ASP A 42 -13.62 -2.08 -7.46
CA ASP A 42 -13.22 -1.07 -8.44
C ASP A 42 -13.73 0.32 -8.08
N GLU A 43 -14.92 0.43 -7.47
CA GLU A 43 -15.45 1.70 -6.93
C GLU A 43 -14.60 2.21 -5.76
N ARG A 44 -14.18 1.33 -4.84
CA ARG A 44 -13.24 1.69 -3.76
C ARG A 44 -11.91 2.22 -4.33
N SER A 45 -11.40 1.56 -5.37
CA SER A 45 -10.19 2.02 -6.04
C SER A 45 -10.38 3.40 -6.69
N ARG A 46 -11.50 3.63 -7.38
CA ARG A 46 -11.83 4.94 -7.97
C ARG A 46 -12.06 6.02 -6.90
N ALA A 47 -12.61 5.64 -5.75
CA ALA A 47 -12.77 6.53 -4.59
C ALA A 47 -11.44 6.89 -3.92
N GLY A 48 -10.34 6.27 -4.34
CA GLY A 48 -8.98 6.62 -3.93
C GLY A 48 -8.35 5.67 -2.92
N ILE A 49 -8.88 4.46 -2.73
CA ILE A 49 -8.23 3.41 -1.93
C ILE A 49 -7.22 2.65 -2.81
N PHE A 50 -6.03 2.43 -2.29
CA PHE A 50 -5.00 1.58 -2.88
C PHE A 50 -4.46 0.61 -1.84
N LEU A 51 -4.30 -0.66 -2.23
CA LEU A 51 -3.68 -1.69 -1.40
C LEU A 51 -2.41 -2.19 -2.06
N ALA A 52 -1.27 -2.03 -1.39
CA ALA A 52 -0.05 -2.75 -1.68
C ALA A 52 -0.06 -4.06 -0.89
N PHE A 53 -0.03 -5.18 -1.61
CA PHE A 53 -0.17 -6.51 -1.03
C PHE A 53 1.13 -7.00 -0.40
N GLN A 54 1.02 -7.83 0.62
CA GLN A 54 2.15 -8.58 1.16
C GLN A 54 2.85 -9.40 0.06
N TYR A 55 2.06 -10.07 -0.78
CA TYR A 55 2.50 -10.83 -1.95
C TYR A 55 1.84 -10.26 -3.21
N PRO A 56 2.55 -9.40 -3.97
CA PRO A 56 2.00 -8.81 -5.19
C PRO A 56 1.63 -9.86 -6.23
N ALA A 57 0.37 -9.80 -6.70
CA ALA A 57 -0.14 -10.73 -7.70
C ALA A 57 0.56 -10.55 -9.06
N GLU A 58 0.69 -11.65 -9.79
CA GLU A 58 1.14 -11.64 -11.18
C GLU A 58 -0.07 -11.57 -12.11
N VAL A 59 0.04 -10.76 -13.18
CA VAL A 59 -0.99 -10.69 -14.23
C VAL A 59 -0.34 -11.05 -15.56
N PRO A 60 -0.25 -12.36 -15.90
CA PRO A 60 0.37 -12.81 -17.13
C PRO A 60 -0.30 -12.21 -18.37
N GLY A 61 0.49 -11.83 -19.36
CA GLY A 61 0.00 -11.29 -20.63
C GLY A 61 -0.44 -9.83 -20.61
N VAL A 62 -0.50 -9.17 -19.44
CA VAL A 62 -0.83 -7.76 -19.32
C VAL A 62 0.41 -6.95 -18.94
N SER A 63 0.92 -6.12 -19.83
CA SER A 63 2.10 -5.30 -19.53
C SER A 63 1.81 -4.24 -18.47
N ASN A 64 2.86 -3.83 -17.72
CA ASN A 64 2.74 -2.77 -16.72
C ASN A 64 2.15 -1.48 -17.32
N ALA A 65 2.57 -1.09 -18.51
CA ALA A 65 2.03 0.10 -19.17
C ALA A 65 0.53 -0.06 -19.49
N ASN A 66 0.12 -1.20 -20.02
CA ASN A 66 -1.29 -1.43 -20.35
C ASN A 66 -2.15 -1.48 -19.09
N PHE A 67 -1.67 -2.15 -18.04
CA PHE A 67 -2.36 -2.19 -16.75
C PHE A 67 -2.57 -0.79 -16.17
N LEU A 68 -1.51 0.00 -16.04
CA LEU A 68 -1.57 1.35 -15.49
C LEU A 68 -2.42 2.28 -16.34
N ARG A 69 -2.29 2.21 -17.68
CA ARG A 69 -3.11 3.02 -18.58
C ARG A 69 -4.59 2.69 -18.46
N ALA A 70 -4.94 1.41 -18.39
CA ALA A 70 -6.34 1.00 -18.21
C ALA A 70 -6.91 1.46 -16.86
N ALA A 71 -6.14 1.32 -15.78
CA ALA A 71 -6.53 1.74 -14.44
C ALA A 71 -6.71 3.28 -14.35
N LEU A 72 -5.85 4.06 -15.01
CA LEU A 72 -5.97 5.52 -15.07
C LEU A 72 -7.16 5.94 -15.96
N GLN A 73 -7.33 5.28 -17.12
CA GLN A 73 -8.45 5.56 -18.03
C GLN A 73 -9.81 5.35 -17.33
N ALA A 74 -9.93 4.32 -16.48
CA ALA A 74 -11.15 4.05 -15.72
C ALA A 74 -11.51 5.13 -14.68
N ARG A 75 -10.61 6.08 -14.42
CA ARG A 75 -10.81 7.22 -13.50
C ARG A 75 -11.16 8.51 -14.20
N LEU A 76 -11.02 8.55 -15.51
CA LEU A 76 -11.38 9.75 -16.30
C LEU A 76 -12.88 9.81 -16.52
N PRO A 77 -13.44 11.02 -16.69
CA PRO A 77 -14.79 11.22 -17.15
C PRO A 77 -15.07 10.50 -18.48
N GLU A 78 -16.32 10.15 -18.70
CA GLU A 78 -16.76 9.51 -19.95
C GLU A 78 -16.40 10.39 -21.16
N GLY A 79 -15.74 9.79 -22.16
CA GLY A 79 -15.32 10.48 -23.39
C GLY A 79 -13.94 11.15 -23.31
N GLU A 80 -13.29 11.16 -22.15
CA GLU A 80 -11.92 11.62 -22.03
C GLU A 80 -10.93 10.45 -22.23
N GLU A 81 -9.82 10.73 -22.92
CA GLU A 81 -8.77 9.75 -23.19
C GLU A 81 -7.42 10.21 -22.60
N ILE A 82 -6.62 9.23 -22.17
CA ILE A 82 -5.26 9.49 -21.70
C ILE A 82 -4.37 9.90 -22.86
N ASP A 83 -3.68 11.03 -22.69
CA ASP A 83 -2.57 11.39 -23.56
C ASP A 83 -1.43 10.37 -23.40
N ALA A 84 -1.22 9.55 -24.43
CA ALA A 84 -0.21 8.50 -24.42
C ALA A 84 1.21 9.05 -24.24
N VAL A 85 1.53 10.21 -24.80
CA VAL A 85 2.86 10.82 -24.69
C VAL A 85 3.11 11.30 -23.26
N ALA A 86 2.15 12.00 -22.68
CA ALA A 86 2.22 12.46 -21.29
C ALA A 86 2.31 11.28 -20.33
N PHE A 87 1.51 10.22 -20.53
CA PHE A 87 1.53 9.01 -19.72
C PHE A 87 2.90 8.34 -19.69
N TYR A 88 3.51 8.07 -20.85
CA TYR A 88 4.83 7.43 -20.88
C TYR A 88 5.93 8.32 -20.32
N LYS A 89 5.86 9.62 -20.55
CA LYS A 89 6.80 10.57 -19.96
C LYS A 89 6.75 10.54 -18.43
N ASP A 90 5.56 10.57 -17.84
CA ASP A 90 5.35 10.52 -16.42
C ASP A 90 5.78 9.16 -15.83
N MET A 91 5.36 8.06 -16.46
CA MET A 91 5.74 6.70 -16.05
C MET A 91 7.27 6.53 -16.02
N TYR A 92 7.98 6.98 -17.05
CA TYR A 92 9.45 6.88 -17.08
C TYR A 92 10.13 7.73 -16.02
N ALA A 93 9.62 8.94 -15.75
CA ALA A 93 10.16 9.78 -14.69
C ALA A 93 10.02 9.09 -13.31
N LYS A 94 8.85 8.51 -13.04
CA LYS A 94 8.60 7.79 -11.78
C LYS A 94 9.40 6.48 -11.68
N MET A 95 9.60 5.78 -12.81
CA MET A 95 10.47 4.59 -12.83
C MET A 95 11.93 4.95 -12.52
N ASP A 96 12.42 6.08 -13.06
CA ASP A 96 13.78 6.55 -12.78
C ASP A 96 13.94 6.92 -11.28
N GLU A 97 12.94 7.55 -10.66
CA GLU A 97 12.92 7.86 -9.23
C GLU A 97 12.96 6.61 -8.34
N LEU A 98 12.35 5.52 -8.81
CA LEU A 98 12.30 4.22 -8.14
C LEU A 98 13.45 3.28 -8.56
N GLU A 99 14.42 3.78 -9.31
CA GLU A 99 15.56 3.00 -9.82
C GLU A 99 15.11 1.72 -10.57
N MET A 100 14.00 1.84 -11.31
CA MET A 100 13.44 0.75 -12.11
C MET A 100 13.90 0.83 -13.56
N ASN A 101 14.31 -0.31 -14.11
CA ASN A 101 14.67 -0.39 -15.52
C ASN A 101 13.42 -0.21 -16.42
N ARG A 102 13.47 0.70 -17.37
CA ARG A 102 12.36 1.01 -18.28
C ARG A 102 11.85 -0.18 -19.09
N LYS A 103 12.65 -1.26 -19.25
CA LYS A 103 12.19 -2.50 -19.89
C LYS A 103 11.01 -3.16 -19.16
N PHE A 104 10.81 -2.85 -17.85
CA PHE A 104 9.64 -3.35 -17.10
C PHE A 104 8.32 -2.80 -17.63
N THR A 105 8.32 -1.68 -18.36
CA THR A 105 7.13 -1.10 -19.00
C THR A 105 6.37 -2.12 -19.87
N SER A 106 7.10 -2.91 -20.66
CA SER A 106 6.54 -3.90 -21.59
C SER A 106 6.41 -5.31 -21.03
N ARG A 107 6.95 -5.57 -19.82
CA ARG A 107 6.81 -6.87 -19.17
C ARG A 107 5.44 -6.99 -18.51
N SER A 108 4.93 -8.21 -18.45
CA SER A 108 3.71 -8.54 -17.69
C SER A 108 3.85 -8.13 -16.23
N VAL A 109 2.75 -7.67 -15.63
CA VAL A 109 2.72 -7.21 -14.23
C VAL A 109 3.24 -8.30 -13.31
N ASN A 110 4.36 -8.01 -12.65
CA ASN A 110 5.02 -8.85 -11.65
C ASN A 110 5.50 -10.24 -12.12
N GLU A 111 5.24 -10.65 -13.37
CA GLU A 111 5.61 -11.97 -13.88
C GLU A 111 7.13 -12.14 -13.96
N GLY A 112 7.64 -13.10 -13.17
CA GLY A 112 9.06 -13.38 -13.08
C GLY A 112 9.90 -12.23 -12.51
N PHE A 113 9.30 -11.32 -11.73
CA PHE A 113 10.03 -10.30 -11.00
C PHE A 113 10.58 -10.87 -9.69
N SER A 114 11.75 -10.41 -9.28
CA SER A 114 12.25 -10.64 -7.92
C SER A 114 11.34 -9.95 -6.89
N GLY A 115 11.46 -10.33 -5.61
CA GLY A 115 10.68 -9.71 -4.53
C GLY A 115 10.84 -8.19 -4.48
N GLY A 116 12.06 -7.69 -4.59
CA GLY A 116 12.35 -6.25 -4.62
C GLY A 116 11.76 -5.55 -5.85
N GLU A 117 11.83 -6.19 -7.03
CA GLU A 117 11.22 -5.65 -8.25
C GLU A 117 9.69 -5.59 -8.15
N LYS A 118 9.04 -6.62 -7.58
CA LYS A 118 7.59 -6.62 -7.32
C LYS A 118 7.18 -5.47 -6.42
N LYS A 119 7.92 -5.24 -5.34
CA LYS A 119 7.62 -4.13 -4.40
C LYS A 119 7.83 -2.76 -5.02
N ARG A 120 8.92 -2.55 -5.77
CA ARG A 120 9.12 -1.30 -6.53
C ARG A 120 8.00 -1.09 -7.56
N ASN A 121 7.53 -2.16 -8.20
CA ASN A 121 6.43 -2.08 -9.16
C ASN A 121 5.10 -1.72 -8.49
N GLU A 122 4.82 -2.22 -7.27
CA GLU A 122 3.67 -1.78 -6.49
C GLU A 122 3.75 -0.28 -6.12
N ILE A 123 4.93 0.19 -5.71
CA ILE A 123 5.12 1.63 -5.42
C ILE A 123 4.97 2.46 -6.69
N LEU A 124 5.45 1.98 -7.86
CA LEU A 124 5.19 2.63 -9.13
C LEU A 124 3.68 2.74 -9.41
N GLN A 125 2.92 1.66 -9.22
CA GLN A 125 1.47 1.67 -9.37
C GLN A 125 0.83 2.68 -8.42
N MET A 126 1.23 2.72 -7.16
CA MET A 126 0.73 3.66 -6.18
C MET A 126 0.98 5.11 -6.60
N ILE A 127 2.20 5.45 -7.01
CA ILE A 127 2.56 6.82 -7.41
C ILE A 127 1.84 7.23 -8.71
N MET A 128 1.69 6.30 -9.66
CA MET A 128 0.99 6.56 -10.92
C MET A 128 -0.51 6.76 -10.73
N LEU A 129 -1.12 5.96 -9.87
CA LEU A 129 -2.55 6.01 -9.60
C LEU A 129 -2.95 7.14 -8.65
N ASP A 130 -2.01 7.73 -7.94
CA ASP A 130 -2.21 8.87 -7.05
C ASP A 130 -3.41 8.75 -6.09
N PRO A 131 -3.49 7.67 -5.27
CA PRO A 131 -4.62 7.43 -4.38
C PRO A 131 -4.64 8.40 -3.20
N ARG A 132 -5.82 8.58 -2.58
CA ARG A 132 -5.99 9.36 -1.35
C ARG A 132 -5.66 8.56 -0.09
N TYR A 133 -5.90 7.25 -0.12
CA TYR A 133 -5.70 6.33 1.00
C TYR A 133 -4.87 5.14 0.55
N CYS A 134 -3.68 5.02 1.11
CA CYS A 134 -2.72 3.98 0.77
C CYS A 134 -2.62 2.97 1.91
N LEU A 135 -2.97 1.73 1.67
CA LEU A 135 -2.82 0.61 2.58
C LEU A 135 -1.56 -0.16 2.18
N LEU A 136 -0.53 -0.14 3.00
CA LEU A 136 0.76 -0.79 2.73
C LEU A 136 0.90 -1.99 3.66
N ASP A 137 0.62 -3.19 3.12
CA ASP A 137 0.63 -4.44 3.90
C ASP A 137 1.99 -5.13 3.75
N GLU A 138 2.83 -5.03 4.78
CA GLU A 138 4.17 -5.64 4.85
C GLU A 138 5.02 -5.40 3.59
N THR A 139 5.00 -4.16 3.09
CA THR A 139 5.74 -3.78 1.86
C THR A 139 7.25 -3.84 2.01
N ASP A 140 7.74 -3.99 3.22
CA ASP A 140 9.15 -4.13 3.61
C ASP A 140 9.61 -5.59 3.73
N SER A 141 8.70 -6.56 3.66
CA SER A 141 9.03 -7.97 3.81
C SER A 141 9.93 -8.46 2.68
N GLY A 142 11.07 -9.06 3.06
CA GLY A 142 12.03 -9.64 2.09
C GLY A 142 12.86 -8.63 1.29
N LEU A 143 12.82 -7.33 1.64
CA LEU A 143 13.64 -6.32 1.01
C LEU A 143 15.02 -6.20 1.66
N ASP A 144 16.05 -5.98 0.84
CA ASP A 144 17.30 -5.45 1.31
C ASP A 144 17.19 -3.96 1.68
N ILE A 145 18.23 -3.42 2.32
CA ILE A 145 18.23 -2.04 2.82
C ILE A 145 18.04 -1.02 1.68
N ASP A 146 18.60 -1.27 0.51
CA ASP A 146 18.56 -0.31 -0.59
C ASP A 146 17.19 -0.31 -1.26
N ALA A 147 16.59 -1.48 -1.48
CA ALA A 147 15.20 -1.59 -1.94
C ALA A 147 14.22 -0.95 -0.94
N LEU A 148 14.46 -1.13 0.37
CA LEU A 148 13.65 -0.50 1.42
C LEU A 148 13.70 1.02 1.36
N LYS A 149 14.88 1.62 1.17
CA LYS A 149 15.04 3.07 1.01
C LYS A 149 14.29 3.61 -0.21
N VAL A 150 14.34 2.88 -1.34
CA VAL A 150 13.63 3.28 -2.57
C VAL A 150 12.12 3.25 -2.35
N VAL A 151 11.59 2.19 -1.72
CA VAL A 151 10.17 2.08 -1.34
C VAL A 151 9.77 3.24 -0.43
N ALA A 152 10.55 3.48 0.63
CA ALA A 152 10.27 4.55 1.58
C ALA A 152 10.33 5.94 0.92
N LYS A 153 11.26 6.17 0.00
CA LYS A 153 11.34 7.41 -0.79
C LYS A 153 10.07 7.61 -1.62
N GLY A 154 9.59 6.55 -2.28
CA GLY A 154 8.34 6.59 -3.05
C GLY A 154 7.14 6.94 -2.18
N VAL A 155 7.00 6.32 -1.00
CA VAL A 155 5.92 6.63 -0.05
C VAL A 155 6.03 8.08 0.44
N ASN A 156 7.21 8.52 0.86
CA ASN A 156 7.43 9.87 1.38
C ASN A 156 7.19 10.96 0.32
N SER A 157 7.45 10.69 -0.97
CA SER A 157 7.19 11.65 -2.06
C SER A 157 5.70 11.96 -2.23
N MET A 158 4.83 11.04 -1.78
CA MET A 158 3.38 11.18 -1.85
C MET A 158 2.75 11.79 -0.58
N ARG A 159 3.49 11.97 0.51
CA ARG A 159 2.94 12.52 1.77
C ARG A 159 2.38 13.93 1.57
N SER A 160 1.16 14.15 2.03
CA SER A 160 0.48 15.45 2.03
C SER A 160 -0.63 15.45 3.08
N ASP A 161 -1.13 16.63 3.44
CA ASP A 161 -2.23 16.79 4.41
C ASP A 161 -3.56 16.19 3.93
N SER A 162 -3.68 15.93 2.62
CA SER A 162 -4.90 15.35 2.01
C SER A 162 -4.80 13.84 1.78
N ARG A 163 -3.73 13.18 2.23
CA ARG A 163 -3.48 11.77 1.95
C ARG A 163 -3.19 10.96 3.21
N GLY A 164 -3.87 9.83 3.36
CA GLY A 164 -3.70 8.90 4.46
C GLY A 164 -2.87 7.67 4.07
N PHE A 165 -1.95 7.26 4.95
CA PHE A 165 -1.19 6.02 4.82
C PHE A 165 -1.46 5.13 6.02
N LEU A 166 -1.95 3.92 5.79
CA LEU A 166 -1.97 2.84 6.78
C LEU A 166 -0.82 1.89 6.46
N VAL A 167 0.24 1.96 7.25
CA VAL A 167 1.43 1.11 7.09
C VAL A 167 1.34 -0.04 8.09
N ILE A 168 1.30 -1.27 7.59
CA ILE A 168 1.38 -2.49 8.36
C ILE A 168 2.79 -3.05 8.19
N THR A 169 3.52 -3.17 9.30
CA THR A 169 4.89 -3.70 9.30
C THR A 169 5.21 -4.40 10.61
N HIS A 170 6.12 -5.35 10.56
CA HIS A 170 6.76 -5.97 11.71
C HIS A 170 8.15 -5.39 11.98
N TYR A 171 8.66 -4.58 11.06
CA TYR A 171 10.05 -4.13 11.09
C TYR A 171 10.15 -2.64 11.40
N GLN A 172 10.85 -2.33 12.49
CA GLN A 172 11.20 -0.95 12.86
C GLN A 172 11.92 -0.22 11.72
N ARG A 173 12.77 -0.93 10.97
CA ARG A 173 13.57 -0.33 9.88
C ARG A 173 12.77 0.47 8.87
N LEU A 174 11.54 0.07 8.56
CA LEU A 174 10.68 0.85 7.68
C LEU A 174 10.29 2.18 8.33
N LEU A 175 10.02 2.17 9.64
CA LEU A 175 9.60 3.35 10.40
C LEU A 175 10.74 4.36 10.59
N ASP A 176 12.01 3.96 10.46
CA ASP A 176 13.16 4.87 10.43
C ASP A 176 13.13 5.76 9.19
N TYR A 177 12.61 5.24 8.09
CA TYR A 177 12.50 5.96 6.81
C TYR A 177 11.12 6.60 6.59
N ILE A 178 10.04 5.96 7.07
CA ILE A 178 8.66 6.45 6.99
C ILE A 178 8.18 6.74 8.41
N LYS A 179 8.48 7.96 8.91
CA LYS A 179 8.08 8.36 10.27
C LYS A 179 6.56 8.40 10.38
N PRO A 180 5.95 7.57 11.26
CA PRO A 180 4.51 7.60 11.47
C PRO A 180 4.10 8.80 12.31
N ASP A 181 2.90 9.34 12.06
CA ASP A 181 2.27 10.35 12.92
C ASP A 181 1.58 9.65 14.10
N HIS A 182 1.03 8.47 13.87
CA HIS A 182 0.36 7.64 14.87
C HIS A 182 0.80 6.18 14.76
N VAL A 183 0.93 5.52 15.90
CA VAL A 183 1.23 4.09 16.00
C VAL A 183 0.12 3.39 16.77
N HIS A 184 -0.41 2.32 16.20
CA HIS A 184 -1.41 1.47 16.82
C HIS A 184 -0.87 0.06 16.96
N VAL A 185 -0.99 -0.51 18.15
CA VAL A 185 -0.65 -1.91 18.43
C VAL A 185 -1.93 -2.73 18.39
N MET A 186 -1.92 -3.77 17.58
CA MET A 186 -3.07 -4.64 17.39
C MET A 186 -2.76 -6.06 17.88
N ALA A 187 -3.61 -6.62 18.71
CA ALA A 187 -3.52 -8.01 19.18
C ALA A 187 -4.92 -8.61 19.17
N ASP A 188 -5.03 -9.88 18.78
CA ASP A 188 -6.29 -10.64 18.74
C ASP A 188 -7.46 -9.87 18.09
N GLY A 189 -7.18 -9.17 16.99
CA GLY A 189 -8.18 -8.38 16.26
C GLY A 189 -8.56 -7.03 16.87
N GLN A 190 -7.93 -6.62 17.98
CA GLN A 190 -8.23 -5.39 18.70
C GLN A 190 -7.04 -4.43 18.74
N ILE A 191 -7.29 -3.12 18.73
CA ILE A 191 -6.27 -2.12 19.02
C ILE A 191 -6.12 -2.04 20.55
N VAL A 192 -4.98 -2.50 21.06
CA VAL A 192 -4.70 -2.57 22.49
C VAL A 192 -3.90 -1.39 23.03
N LYS A 193 -3.15 -0.69 22.17
CA LYS A 193 -2.40 0.52 22.54
C LYS A 193 -2.30 1.44 21.35
N SER A 194 -2.35 2.74 21.61
CA SER A 194 -2.15 3.79 20.59
C SER A 194 -1.24 4.88 21.14
N GLY A 195 -0.40 5.47 20.28
CA GLY A 195 0.52 6.54 20.64
C GLY A 195 1.11 7.23 19.42
N GLY A 196 2.08 8.09 19.63
CA GLY A 196 2.87 8.72 18.57
C GLY A 196 4.04 7.84 18.11
N ALA A 197 4.99 8.43 17.41
CA ALA A 197 6.18 7.72 16.89
C ALA A 197 7.02 7.06 18.01
N GLU A 198 7.01 7.63 19.22
CA GLU A 198 7.72 7.11 20.39
C GLU A 198 7.27 5.69 20.78
N LEU A 199 5.99 5.36 20.53
CA LEU A 199 5.47 4.02 20.81
C LEU A 199 6.18 2.95 19.97
N ALA A 200 6.61 3.28 18.76
CA ALA A 200 7.35 2.34 17.92
C ALA A 200 8.73 2.00 18.53
N LEU A 201 9.41 2.99 19.11
CA LEU A 201 10.70 2.80 19.79
C LEU A 201 10.52 1.97 21.08
N GLU A 202 9.49 2.28 21.87
CA GLU A 202 9.14 1.51 23.08
C GLU A 202 8.92 0.02 22.77
N LEU A 203 8.24 -0.26 21.65
CA LEU A 203 7.98 -1.64 21.21
C LEU A 203 9.25 -2.38 20.75
N GLU A 204 10.21 -1.66 20.16
CA GLU A 204 11.49 -2.24 19.77
C GLU A 204 12.33 -2.61 20.98
N GLU A 205 12.39 -1.73 21.99
CA GLU A 205 13.20 -1.94 23.20
C GLU A 205 12.59 -2.99 24.15
N SER A 206 11.27 -2.94 24.34
CA SER A 206 10.57 -3.74 25.37
C SER A 206 9.85 -4.96 24.81
N GLY A 207 9.76 -5.08 23.47
CA GLY A 207 8.97 -6.14 22.83
C GLY A 207 7.48 -6.02 23.13
N TYR A 208 6.78 -7.15 22.97
CA TYR A 208 5.32 -7.25 23.19
C TYR A 208 4.96 -7.88 24.54
N ASP A 209 5.88 -7.89 25.51
CA ASP A 209 5.65 -8.59 26.80
C ASP A 209 4.50 -7.98 27.61
N PHE A 210 4.20 -6.70 27.42
CA PHE A 210 3.03 -6.07 28.03
C PHE A 210 1.68 -6.65 27.55
N LEU A 211 1.63 -7.30 26.37
CA LEU A 211 0.42 -7.97 25.88
C LEU A 211 0.10 -9.28 26.63
N LYS A 212 1.07 -9.83 27.35
CA LYS A 212 0.90 -11.07 28.14
C LYS A 212 0.30 -10.82 29.52
N THR A 213 0.21 -9.55 29.91
CA THR A 213 -0.21 -9.13 31.27
C THR A 213 -1.55 -8.39 31.29
N ALA A 214 -2.25 -8.30 30.18
CA ALA A 214 -3.56 -7.66 30.06
C ALA A 214 -4.70 -8.68 29.95
#